data_61b2b72e228cb28c5c460c13b849950b
#
_entry.id   61b2b72e228cb28c5c460c13b849950b
#
_cell.length_a   1.000
_cell.length_b   1.000
_cell.length_c   1.000
_cell.angle_alpha   90.00
_cell.angle_beta   90.00
_cell.angle_gamma   90.00
#
_symmetry.space_group_name_H-M   'P 1'
#
loop_
_entity.id
_entity.type
_entity.pdbx_description
1 polymer ?
#
loop_
_entity_poly.entity_id
_entity_poly.type
_entity_poly.pdbx_seq_one_letter_code
_entity_poly.pdbx_strand_id
1 'polypeptide(L)'
;MVSVAAGVTFEDYERMLAPGTQHLSTVPNTPVAVGEGIVVCERRHSLSEEAWRSVERLLSHVGLVLQVDTPLLGVAGTVCGCGPAFAAMFVEALADAAVMHGIPRADAYRMASQMIVGTGKLQLASGTHPG
;
A
#
# COMPACT_ATOMS: atom_id res chain seq x y z
N MET A 1 5.75 12.99 -14.59
CA MET A 1 6.46 11.80 -14.07
C MET A 1 5.74 11.30 -12.83
N VAL A 2 5.53 9.97 -12.66
CA VAL A 2 5.09 9.36 -11.38
C VAL A 2 6.26 8.52 -10.88
N SER A 3 6.73 8.82 -9.67
CA SER A 3 7.86 8.14 -9.04
C SER A 3 7.40 7.12 -8.01
N VAL A 4 8.05 5.98 -7.96
CA VAL A 4 7.89 4.94 -6.93
C VAL A 4 9.14 4.82 -6.04
N ALA A 5 10.05 5.79 -6.12
CA ALA A 5 11.28 5.77 -5.33
C ALA A 5 10.98 6.15 -3.87
N ALA A 6 11.25 5.21 -2.95
CA ALA A 6 11.06 5.46 -1.53
C ALA A 6 12.00 6.56 -1.01
N GLY A 7 11.46 7.45 -0.17
CA GLY A 7 12.24 8.49 0.48
C GLY A 7 12.61 9.70 -0.38
N VAL A 8 12.07 9.80 -1.60
CA VAL A 8 12.27 10.95 -2.48
C VAL A 8 11.02 11.80 -2.49
N THR A 9 11.13 13.03 -1.97
CA THR A 9 10.01 13.95 -1.79
C THR A 9 9.79 14.86 -2.99
N PHE A 10 8.71 15.65 -2.96
CA PHE A 10 8.45 16.71 -3.93
C PHE A 10 9.64 17.67 -4.06
N GLU A 11 10.18 18.15 -2.94
CA GLU A 11 11.32 19.08 -2.94
C GLU A 11 12.58 18.48 -3.54
N ASP A 12 12.79 17.16 -3.36
CA ASP A 12 13.94 16.50 -3.97
C ASP A 12 13.82 16.49 -5.50
N TYR A 13 12.62 16.21 -6.01
CA TYR A 13 12.39 16.24 -7.46
C TYR A 13 12.45 17.65 -8.04
N GLU A 14 11.99 18.68 -7.32
CA GLU A 14 12.13 20.07 -7.78
C GLU A 14 13.60 20.48 -7.97
N ARG A 15 14.51 19.87 -7.20
CA ARG A 15 15.97 20.10 -7.33
C ARG A 15 16.63 19.29 -8.44
N MET A 16 16.06 18.12 -8.78
CA MET A 16 16.67 17.16 -9.71
C MET A 16 16.11 17.27 -11.13
N LEU A 17 14.86 17.69 -11.29
CA LEU A 17 14.19 17.73 -12.59
C LEU A 17 14.33 19.10 -13.26
N ALA A 18 14.18 19.10 -14.58
CA ALA A 18 14.12 20.35 -15.33
C ALA A 18 12.90 21.18 -14.87
N PRO A 19 13.04 22.53 -14.79
CA PRO A 19 11.94 23.41 -14.41
C PRO A 19 10.66 23.16 -15.22
N GLY A 20 9.52 23.09 -14.54
CA GLY A 20 8.21 22.84 -15.17
C GLY A 20 7.88 21.36 -15.43
N THR A 21 8.76 20.43 -15.04
CA THR A 21 8.46 19.01 -15.12
C THR A 21 7.37 18.64 -14.11
N GLN A 22 6.22 18.19 -14.59
CA GLN A 22 5.16 17.69 -13.72
C GLN A 22 5.56 16.36 -13.08
N HIS A 23 5.46 16.26 -11.75
CA HIS A 23 5.86 15.06 -11.01
C HIS A 23 4.99 14.81 -9.76
N LEU A 24 5.00 13.55 -9.33
CA LEU A 24 4.31 13.04 -8.15
C LEU A 24 5.18 11.96 -7.51
N SER A 25 5.40 12.03 -6.20
CA SER A 25 6.02 10.98 -5.41
C SER A 25 4.97 10.01 -4.90
N THR A 26 5.21 8.70 -5.05
CA THR A 26 4.31 7.65 -4.58
C THR A 26 5.08 6.51 -3.89
N VAL A 27 4.40 5.83 -2.98
CA VAL A 27 4.90 4.62 -2.31
C VAL A 27 3.86 3.51 -2.49
N PRO A 28 3.99 2.66 -3.51
CA PRO A 28 3.18 1.45 -3.64
C PRO A 28 3.69 0.34 -2.73
N ASN A 29 2.86 -0.71 -2.55
CA ASN A 29 3.25 -1.93 -1.86
C ASN A 29 3.06 -3.18 -2.73
N THR A 30 3.59 -4.33 -2.28
CA THR A 30 3.57 -5.57 -3.07
C THR A 30 2.19 -6.10 -3.44
N PRO A 31 1.10 -5.96 -2.63
CA PRO A 31 -0.23 -6.42 -3.02
C PRO A 31 -0.84 -5.74 -4.26
N VAL A 32 -0.22 -4.70 -4.82
CA VAL A 32 -0.59 -4.15 -6.14
C VAL A 32 -0.61 -5.22 -7.23
N ALA A 33 0.20 -6.28 -7.09
CA ALA A 33 0.26 -7.39 -8.04
C ALA A 33 -1.05 -8.17 -8.18
N VAL A 34 -1.94 -8.08 -7.20
CA VAL A 34 -3.25 -8.75 -7.17
C VAL A 34 -4.41 -7.76 -7.10
N GLY A 35 -4.15 -6.46 -7.34
CA GLY A 35 -5.17 -5.41 -7.33
C GLY A 35 -5.68 -5.01 -5.93
N GLU A 36 -5.02 -5.47 -4.86
CA GLU A 36 -5.39 -5.22 -3.46
C GLU A 36 -4.27 -4.45 -2.73
N GLY A 37 -3.54 -3.64 -3.46
CA GLY A 37 -2.47 -2.82 -2.91
C GLY A 37 -2.96 -1.51 -2.28
N ILE A 38 -2.00 -0.75 -1.79
CA ILE A 38 -2.16 0.65 -1.46
C ILE A 38 -1.05 1.44 -2.14
N VAL A 39 -1.42 2.56 -2.76
CA VAL A 39 -0.47 3.52 -3.31
C VAL A 39 -0.61 4.81 -2.50
N VAL A 40 0.34 5.06 -1.63
CA VAL A 40 0.41 6.33 -0.91
C VAL A 40 1.02 7.37 -1.84
N CYS A 41 0.32 8.48 -2.05
CA CYS A 41 0.76 9.59 -2.88
C CYS A 41 1.09 10.80 -1.99
N GLU A 42 2.17 11.49 -2.31
CA GLU A 42 2.44 12.77 -1.69
C GLU A 42 1.38 13.79 -2.14
N ARG A 43 0.72 14.47 -1.19
CA ARG A 43 -0.33 15.44 -1.51
C ARG A 43 0.23 16.63 -2.28
N ARG A 44 1.47 17.01 -2.00
CA ARG A 44 2.17 18.06 -2.75
C ARG A 44 2.75 17.47 -4.03
N HIS A 45 2.23 17.90 -5.15
CA HIS A 45 2.66 17.49 -6.49
C HIS A 45 2.51 18.65 -7.48
N SER A 46 3.16 18.56 -8.64
CA SER A 46 3.08 19.57 -9.71
C SER A 46 2.19 19.15 -10.89
N LEU A 47 1.42 18.06 -10.73
CA LEU A 47 0.47 17.63 -11.76
C LEU A 47 -0.66 18.65 -11.91
N SER A 48 -1.12 18.87 -13.15
CA SER A 48 -2.40 19.54 -13.38
C SER A 48 -3.55 18.68 -12.83
N GLU A 49 -4.71 19.29 -12.58
CA GLU A 49 -5.89 18.59 -12.11
C GLU A 49 -6.31 17.43 -13.03
N GLU A 50 -6.24 17.64 -14.34
CA GLU A 50 -6.52 16.60 -15.34
C GLU A 50 -5.52 15.45 -15.26
N ALA A 51 -4.22 15.76 -15.14
CA ALA A 51 -3.16 14.77 -15.00
C ALA A 51 -3.31 13.98 -13.69
N TRP A 52 -3.63 14.67 -12.58
CA TRP A 52 -3.88 14.01 -11.30
C TRP A 52 -5.04 13.01 -11.40
N ARG A 53 -6.21 13.42 -11.91
CA ARG A 53 -7.36 12.52 -12.08
C ARG A 53 -7.05 11.30 -12.95
N SER A 54 -6.23 11.50 -13.99
CA SER A 54 -5.82 10.41 -14.86
C SER A 54 -4.90 9.41 -14.14
N VAL A 55 -3.93 9.92 -13.36
CA VAL A 55 -3.02 9.09 -12.56
C VAL A 55 -3.79 8.38 -11.44
N GLU A 56 -4.63 9.08 -10.69
CA GLU A 56 -5.44 8.51 -9.62
C GLU A 56 -6.31 7.35 -10.13
N ARG A 57 -7.01 7.56 -11.25
CA ARG A 57 -7.80 6.51 -11.89
C ARG A 57 -6.96 5.31 -12.31
N LEU A 58 -5.77 5.53 -12.87
CA LEU A 58 -4.85 4.46 -13.24
C LEU A 58 -4.40 3.67 -12.01
N LEU A 59 -3.97 4.34 -10.96
CA LEU A 59 -3.49 3.72 -9.73
C LEU A 59 -4.61 2.98 -8.98
N SER A 60 -5.86 3.46 -9.08
CA SER A 60 -7.03 2.81 -8.45
C SER A 60 -7.31 1.40 -9.00
N HIS A 61 -6.75 1.02 -10.16
CA HIS A 61 -6.88 -0.35 -10.66
C HIS A 61 -5.99 -1.36 -9.90
N VAL A 62 -5.00 -0.89 -9.18
CA VAL A 62 -4.07 -1.77 -8.45
C VAL A 62 -4.26 -1.69 -6.93
N GLY A 63 -5.24 -0.92 -6.45
CA GLY A 63 -5.59 -0.84 -5.03
C GLY A 63 -6.10 0.54 -4.60
N LEU A 64 -6.06 0.77 -3.29
CA LEU A 64 -6.43 2.04 -2.67
C LEU A 64 -5.39 3.12 -2.99
N VAL A 65 -5.85 4.30 -3.40
CA VAL A 65 -5.00 5.50 -3.54
C VAL A 65 -5.26 6.41 -2.35
N LEU A 66 -4.21 6.78 -1.63
CA LEU A 66 -4.30 7.64 -0.45
C LEU A 66 -3.29 8.78 -0.53
N GLN A 67 -3.74 10.02 -0.42
CA GLN A 67 -2.85 11.17 -0.34
C GLN A 67 -2.49 11.49 1.12
N VAL A 68 -1.21 11.74 1.37
CA VAL A 68 -0.68 12.18 2.66
C VAL A 68 0.21 13.41 2.49
N ASP A 69 0.30 14.22 3.54
CA ASP A 69 1.20 15.36 3.55
C ASP A 69 2.67 14.90 3.61
N THR A 70 3.58 15.69 3.03
CA THR A 70 5.02 15.37 2.93
C THR A 70 5.63 14.82 4.23
N PRO A 71 5.42 15.41 5.43
CA PRO A 71 5.99 14.90 6.67
C PRO A 71 5.50 13.49 7.05
N LEU A 72 4.35 13.06 6.53
CA LEU A 72 3.74 11.75 6.81
C LEU A 72 4.11 10.68 5.78
N LEU A 73 4.72 11.05 4.65
CA LEU A 73 5.03 10.11 3.57
C LEU A 73 5.94 8.96 4.04
N GLY A 74 6.94 9.26 4.88
CA GLY A 74 7.85 8.26 5.43
C GLY A 74 7.16 7.24 6.33
N VAL A 75 6.33 7.70 7.28
CA VAL A 75 5.61 6.79 8.18
C VAL A 75 4.51 6.01 7.44
N ALA A 76 3.81 6.65 6.51
CA ALA A 76 2.84 5.97 5.66
C ALA A 76 3.53 4.89 4.79
N GLY A 77 4.70 5.20 4.22
CA GLY A 77 5.53 4.23 3.51
C GLY A 77 5.97 3.06 4.39
N THR A 78 6.30 3.30 5.66
CA THR A 78 6.63 2.22 6.61
C THR A 78 5.41 1.32 6.87
N VAL A 79 4.25 1.90 7.18
CA VAL A 79 3.02 1.12 7.44
C VAL A 79 2.62 0.31 6.20
N CYS A 80 2.59 0.94 5.03
CA CYS A 80 2.08 0.31 3.82
C CYS A 80 3.12 -0.57 3.12
N GLY A 81 4.39 -0.17 3.11
CA GLY A 81 5.47 -0.89 2.43
C GLY A 81 6.03 -2.06 3.24
N CYS A 82 6.20 -1.92 4.56
CA CYS A 82 6.68 -3.00 5.43
C CYS A 82 5.54 -3.89 5.95
N GLY A 83 4.33 -3.35 6.07
CA GLY A 83 3.15 -4.05 6.58
C GLY A 83 2.89 -5.42 5.95
N PRO A 84 3.00 -5.60 4.63
CA PRO A 84 2.84 -6.91 3.99
C PRO A 84 3.78 -7.99 4.53
N ALA A 85 5.04 -7.65 4.87
CA ALA A 85 5.98 -8.59 5.47
C ALA A 85 5.54 -9.03 6.88
N PHE A 86 5.05 -8.10 7.70
CA PHE A 86 4.52 -8.42 9.03
C PHE A 86 3.25 -9.27 8.95
N ALA A 87 2.36 -8.97 8.00
CA ALA A 87 1.18 -9.78 7.73
C ALA A 87 1.56 -11.20 7.30
N ALA A 88 2.58 -11.36 6.46
CA ALA A 88 3.10 -12.67 6.05
C ALA A 88 3.63 -13.48 7.25
N MET A 89 4.40 -12.86 8.15
CA MET A 89 4.88 -13.50 9.38
C MET A 89 3.72 -13.94 10.29
N PHE A 90 2.68 -13.12 10.38
CA PHE A 90 1.48 -13.47 11.15
C PHE A 90 0.73 -14.66 10.55
N VAL A 91 0.58 -14.69 9.21
CA VAL A 91 0.00 -15.84 8.48
C VAL A 91 0.81 -17.10 8.73
N GLU A 92 2.13 -17.01 8.66
CA GLU A 92 3.04 -18.15 8.88
C GLU A 92 2.88 -18.70 10.31
N ALA A 93 2.91 -17.85 11.32
CA ALA A 93 2.76 -18.25 12.72
C ALA A 93 1.42 -18.96 12.99
N LEU A 94 0.31 -18.43 12.45
CA LEU A 94 -1.00 -19.08 12.54
C LEU A 94 -1.05 -20.41 11.81
N ALA A 95 -0.46 -20.48 10.62
CA ALA A 95 -0.41 -21.72 9.86
C ALA A 95 0.45 -22.78 10.55
N ASP A 96 1.55 -22.40 11.20
CA ASP A 96 2.40 -23.32 11.98
C ASP A 96 1.61 -23.90 13.17
N ALA A 97 0.91 -23.05 13.91
CA ALA A 97 0.05 -23.53 14.99
C ALA A 97 -1.02 -24.52 14.49
N ALA A 98 -1.66 -24.22 13.36
CA ALA A 98 -2.67 -25.12 12.78
C ALA A 98 -2.07 -26.46 12.36
N VAL A 99 -0.85 -26.47 11.80
CA VAL A 99 -0.14 -27.70 11.43
C VAL A 99 0.22 -28.52 12.66
N MET A 100 0.63 -27.91 13.77
CA MET A 100 0.88 -28.60 15.04
C MET A 100 -0.36 -29.36 15.55
N HIS A 101 -1.56 -28.90 15.19
CA HIS A 101 -2.83 -29.55 15.54
C HIS A 101 -3.40 -30.44 14.42
N GLY A 102 -2.59 -30.76 13.38
CA GLY A 102 -2.92 -31.77 12.38
C GLY A 102 -3.56 -31.24 11.10
N ILE A 103 -3.69 -29.93 10.92
CA ILE A 103 -4.17 -29.35 9.64
C ILE A 103 -3.06 -29.45 8.59
N PRO A 104 -3.35 -29.95 7.37
CA PRO A 104 -2.37 -29.97 6.29
C PRO A 104 -1.82 -28.56 5.99
N ARG A 105 -0.51 -28.44 5.75
CA ARG A 105 0.17 -27.15 5.54
C ARG A 105 -0.52 -26.26 4.51
N ALA A 106 -0.93 -26.82 3.37
CA ALA A 106 -1.57 -26.05 2.31
C ALA A 106 -2.90 -25.44 2.77
N ASP A 107 -3.69 -26.16 3.53
CA ASP A 107 -4.97 -25.67 4.05
C ASP A 107 -4.76 -24.66 5.18
N ALA A 108 -3.74 -24.87 6.03
CA ALA A 108 -3.37 -23.93 7.08
C ALA A 108 -3.04 -22.54 6.51
N TYR A 109 -2.24 -22.47 5.46
CA TYR A 109 -1.96 -21.20 4.77
C TYR A 109 -3.21 -20.57 4.14
N ARG A 110 -4.06 -21.36 3.49
CA ARG A 110 -5.31 -20.87 2.90
C ARG A 110 -6.25 -20.30 3.96
N MET A 111 -6.40 -20.98 5.09
CA MET A 111 -7.23 -20.54 6.22
C MET A 111 -6.72 -19.22 6.81
N ALA A 112 -5.43 -19.14 7.15
CA ALA A 112 -4.83 -17.95 7.74
C ALA A 112 -4.88 -16.75 6.78
N SER A 113 -4.54 -16.96 5.51
CA SER A 113 -4.59 -15.89 4.50
C SER A 113 -6.01 -15.38 4.26
N GLN A 114 -7.00 -16.28 4.10
CA GLN A 114 -8.37 -15.87 3.87
C GLN A 114 -8.99 -15.15 5.08
N MET A 115 -8.62 -15.53 6.29
CA MET A 115 -9.04 -14.84 7.51
C MET A 115 -8.53 -13.39 7.51
N ILE A 116 -7.25 -13.14 7.19
CA ILE A 116 -6.69 -11.78 7.11
C ILE A 116 -7.39 -10.96 6.02
N VAL A 117 -7.57 -11.52 4.83
CA VAL A 117 -8.29 -10.85 3.73
C VAL A 117 -9.69 -10.43 4.18
N GLY A 118 -10.43 -11.35 4.80
CA GLY A 118 -11.79 -11.07 5.29
C GLY A 118 -11.81 -10.01 6.38
N THR A 119 -10.89 -10.10 7.34
CA THR A 119 -10.78 -9.12 8.45
C THR A 119 -10.47 -7.72 7.91
N GLY A 120 -9.51 -7.58 6.99
CA GLY A 120 -9.18 -6.30 6.38
C GLY A 120 -10.34 -5.71 5.58
N LYS A 121 -11.03 -6.52 4.77
CA LYS A 121 -12.21 -6.08 4.00
C LYS A 121 -13.36 -5.66 4.91
N LEU A 122 -13.61 -6.41 5.99
CA LEU A 122 -14.64 -6.07 6.97
C LEU A 122 -14.34 -4.73 7.65
N GLN A 123 -13.08 -4.51 8.04
CA GLN A 123 -12.63 -3.24 8.64
C GLN A 123 -12.84 -2.05 7.70
N LEU A 124 -12.43 -2.19 6.44
CA LEU A 124 -12.60 -1.14 5.43
C LEU A 124 -14.08 -0.86 5.14
N ALA A 125 -14.93 -1.88 5.11
CA ALA A 125 -16.35 -1.72 4.86
C ALA A 125 -17.12 -1.14 6.04
N SER A 126 -16.77 -1.48 7.29
CA SER A 126 -17.45 -1.01 8.48
C SER A 126 -17.01 0.40 8.90
N GLY A 127 -15.75 0.75 8.66
CA GLY A 127 -15.14 1.99 9.16
C GLY A 127 -15.08 2.09 10.70
N THR A 128 -15.41 1.01 11.42
CA THR A 128 -15.39 0.97 12.90
C THR A 128 -13.99 0.64 13.43
N HIS A 129 -13.80 0.78 14.74
CA HIS A 129 -12.54 0.39 15.39
C HIS A 129 -12.28 -1.12 15.18
N PRO A 130 -11.01 -1.55 14.93
CA PRO A 130 -10.70 -2.96 14.65
C PRO A 130 -10.92 -3.93 15.83
N GLY A 131 -11.01 -3.45 17.06
CA GLY A 131 -11.18 -4.26 18.27
C GLY A 131 -12.51 -4.10 18.96
#